data_129b6c64baf20c13487d548bce75a9a2
#
_entry.id   129b6c64baf20c13487d548bce75a9a2
#
_cell.length_a   1.000
_cell.length_b   1.000
_cell.length_c   1.000
_cell.angle_alpha   90.00
_cell.angle_beta   90.00
_cell.angle_gamma   90.00
#
_symmetry.space_group_name_H-M   'P 1'
#
loop_
_entity.id
_entity.type
_entity.pdbx_description
1 polymer ?
#
loop_
_entity_poly.entity_id
_entity_poly.type
_entity_poly.pdbx_seq_one_letter_code
_entity_poly.pdbx_strand_id
1 'polypeptide(L)'
;MLFDKSSARFAALAIAFVVLLPAGVLCQDPSGRPTDTKGKKSSTKKTKTEPGAVTIILTVLTEPPGSEVYLNGEQRGVTNSEGKVQFDKLALGHYSIEVRKEGYRSALRVFDAGTEAPTLVFRLEVKLDDSVKEFNSLVAAGKLVGPDTPNAFELVEKLSTSYPDRSEVAQLRTALATKLIETVTPLITQTATNYRAVTRDQMVHALDGATNALALRKDDVRIQAEAAYLRGVVALREWQVAGAASRAKSEGGGDANGSITGPAAARAEFENALKLDDSFAAARYQLGVALLASGDAAGAEAALVKTTQQEPQWSSGHTALGSAYYAQGKFADAITAYQKAISVEAGNVAALAGLGLARVMKGEKGGSNDIERAIKLDHASALPHLNLAIVYSQSKSKKDWSRAEDEFKKAISMNTQNIEFQNSTAERLLAEVQKRKK
;
A
#
# COMPACT_ATOMS: atom_id res chain seq x y z
N MET A 1 37.68 12.32 -28.44
CA MET A 1 36.36 12.97 -28.31
C MET A 1 35.47 12.42 -29.40
N LEU A 2 34.85 11.28 -29.17
CA LEU A 2 33.97 10.60 -30.16
C LEU A 2 32.90 9.75 -29.46
N PHE A 3 32.35 10.28 -28.37
CA PHE A 3 31.01 9.91 -27.95
C PHE A 3 30.17 11.15 -28.23
N ASP A 4 29.24 11.01 -29.16
CA ASP A 4 28.21 12.00 -29.39
C ASP A 4 27.44 12.23 -28.07
N LYS A 5 26.92 13.42 -27.87
CA LYS A 5 26.08 13.80 -26.74
C LYS A 5 24.93 12.80 -26.45
N SER A 6 24.58 11.97 -27.43
CA SER A 6 23.63 10.87 -27.30
C SER A 6 24.13 9.76 -26.37
N SER A 7 25.38 9.39 -26.40
CA SER A 7 25.97 8.32 -25.58
C SER A 7 26.04 8.69 -24.09
N ALA A 8 26.28 9.95 -23.78
CA ALA A 8 26.23 10.45 -22.41
C ALA A 8 24.81 10.44 -21.83
N ARG A 9 23.81 10.74 -22.68
CA ARG A 9 22.39 10.70 -22.29
C ARG A 9 21.92 9.28 -21.96
N PHE A 10 22.44 8.27 -22.66
CA PHE A 10 22.08 6.86 -22.41
C PHE A 10 22.74 6.27 -21.17
N ALA A 11 23.95 6.69 -20.84
CA ALA A 11 24.62 6.29 -19.60
C ALA A 11 23.92 6.86 -18.36
N ALA A 12 23.34 8.05 -18.47
CA ALA A 12 22.55 8.65 -17.40
C ALA A 12 21.22 7.94 -17.12
N LEU A 13 20.58 7.35 -18.14
CA LEU A 13 19.40 6.51 -17.95
C LEU A 13 19.70 5.28 -17.08
N ALA A 14 20.93 4.76 -17.16
CA ALA A 14 21.39 3.64 -16.34
C ALA A 14 21.58 4.01 -14.86
N ILE A 15 21.87 5.29 -14.56
CA ILE A 15 22.17 5.76 -13.20
C ILE A 15 20.90 6.10 -12.41
N ALA A 16 19.77 6.36 -13.07
CA ALA A 16 18.53 6.83 -12.46
C ALA A 16 17.86 5.81 -11.50
N PHE A 17 18.33 4.56 -11.48
CA PHE A 17 17.64 3.44 -10.81
C PHE A 17 18.27 2.98 -9.50
N VAL A 18 19.15 3.74 -8.87
CA VAL A 18 19.84 3.28 -7.67
C VAL A 18 19.46 4.05 -6.43
N VAL A 19 18.84 3.38 -5.50
CA VAL A 19 18.66 3.82 -4.12
C VAL A 19 18.98 2.67 -3.17
N LEU A 20 19.87 2.94 -2.22
CA LEU A 20 20.62 2.03 -1.39
C LEU A 20 19.96 1.49 -0.12
N LEU A 21 20.56 0.42 0.37
CA LEU A 21 20.28 -0.34 1.60
C LEU A 21 20.82 0.32 2.88
N PRO A 22 20.30 -0.03 4.06
CA PRO A 22 20.99 -1.03 4.87
C PRO A 22 20.11 -2.14 5.50
N ALA A 23 20.77 -3.13 6.05
CA ALA A 23 20.30 -4.44 6.45
C ALA A 23 19.74 -4.53 7.89
N GLY A 24 18.77 -5.45 8.05
CA GLY A 24 18.71 -6.34 9.21
C GLY A 24 17.85 -5.97 10.40
N VAL A 25 16.91 -6.83 10.75
CA VAL A 25 16.84 -7.61 12.01
C VAL A 25 15.49 -8.35 12.12
N LEU A 26 15.58 -9.62 12.49
CA LEU A 26 14.53 -10.58 12.82
C LEU A 26 13.88 -10.29 14.18
N CYS A 27 12.61 -10.65 14.38
CA CYS A 27 12.13 -11.16 15.66
C CYS A 27 10.83 -11.96 15.64
N GLN A 28 10.75 -12.85 16.57
CA GLN A 28 9.98 -14.06 16.82
C GLN A 28 8.58 -13.86 17.42
N ASP A 29 7.75 -14.93 17.22
CA ASP A 29 6.45 -15.22 17.83
C ASP A 29 6.58 -15.73 19.28
N PRO A 30 5.54 -15.61 20.15
CA PRO A 30 5.02 -16.81 20.77
C PRO A 30 3.49 -16.85 21.07
N SER A 31 3.00 -18.06 20.99
CA SER A 31 1.65 -18.60 21.22
C SER A 31 1.20 -18.77 22.70
N GLY A 32 -0.12 -18.89 22.91
CA GLY A 32 -0.69 -19.41 24.16
C GLY A 32 -2.22 -19.51 24.21
N ARG A 33 -2.72 -20.68 24.48
CA ARG A 33 -4.13 -21.14 24.44
C ARG A 33 -4.79 -21.32 25.85
N PRO A 34 -6.01 -21.85 25.95
CA PRO A 34 -7.21 -21.32 26.61
C PRO A 34 -7.73 -22.16 27.80
N THR A 35 -8.90 -21.81 28.39
CA THR A 35 -9.74 -22.77 29.14
C THR A 35 -11.22 -22.35 29.27
N ASP A 36 -12.07 -23.35 29.17
CA ASP A 36 -13.54 -23.43 29.33
C ASP A 36 -14.07 -23.34 30.76
N THR A 37 -15.35 -22.97 30.92
CA THR A 37 -16.21 -23.59 31.96
C THR A 37 -17.73 -23.44 31.71
N LYS A 38 -18.46 -24.44 32.20
CA LYS A 38 -19.84 -24.88 31.95
C LYS A 38 -20.93 -24.21 32.79
N GLY A 39 -22.17 -24.29 32.30
CA GLY A 39 -23.39 -23.73 32.80
C GLY A 39 -24.16 -24.46 33.90
N LYS A 40 -25.30 -23.92 34.34
CA LYS A 40 -26.33 -24.53 35.21
C LYS A 40 -27.74 -24.10 34.81
N LYS A 41 -28.65 -25.09 34.84
CA LYS A 41 -30.10 -24.99 34.57
C LYS A 41 -30.90 -24.64 35.85
N SER A 42 -32.02 -23.93 35.67
CA SER A 42 -33.02 -23.76 36.74
C SER A 42 -34.46 -23.95 36.21
N SER A 43 -35.32 -24.46 37.06
CA SER A 43 -36.63 -25.05 36.85
C SER A 43 -37.82 -24.10 37.07
N THR A 44 -38.95 -24.33 36.35
CA THR A 44 -40.19 -23.55 36.31
C THR A 44 -41.29 -24.03 37.24
N LYS A 45 -42.13 -23.08 37.78
CA LYS A 45 -43.41 -23.31 38.46
C LYS A 45 -44.56 -22.71 37.65
N LYS A 46 -45.65 -23.48 37.47
CA LYS A 46 -46.89 -23.08 36.80
C LYS A 46 -47.92 -22.49 37.77
N THR A 47 -48.58 -21.39 37.42
CA THR A 47 -49.73 -20.78 38.11
C THR A 47 -51.06 -21.08 37.39
N LYS A 48 -52.14 -21.39 38.14
CA LYS A 48 -53.51 -21.68 37.70
C LYS A 48 -54.36 -20.41 37.64
N THR A 49 -55.22 -20.29 36.64
CA THR A 49 -56.18 -19.18 36.43
C THR A 49 -57.60 -19.55 36.87
N GLU A 50 -58.34 -18.64 37.52
CA GLU A 50 -59.74 -18.78 37.93
C GLU A 50 -60.73 -18.38 36.82
N PRO A 51 -61.98 -18.95 36.73
CA PRO A 51 -62.93 -18.66 35.70
C PRO A 51 -63.81 -17.44 36.04
N GLY A 52 -63.86 -16.45 35.16
CA GLY A 52 -64.77 -15.26 35.24
C GLY A 52 -64.12 -13.90 35.06
N ALA A 53 -62.81 -13.81 34.90
CA ALA A 53 -62.10 -12.56 34.72
C ALA A 53 -62.32 -11.98 33.28
N VAL A 54 -62.62 -10.70 33.20
CA VAL A 54 -62.62 -9.97 31.92
C VAL A 54 -61.20 -10.10 31.31
N THR A 55 -61.13 -10.57 30.08
CA THR A 55 -59.89 -10.79 29.38
C THR A 55 -59.88 -9.99 28.08
N ILE A 56 -58.71 -9.56 27.68
CA ILE A 56 -58.49 -8.85 26.41
C ILE A 56 -57.60 -9.64 25.46
N ILE A 57 -57.55 -9.24 24.21
CA ILE A 57 -56.59 -9.70 23.21
C ILE A 57 -55.47 -8.68 23.11
N LEU A 58 -54.26 -9.12 23.35
CA LEU A 58 -53.04 -8.28 23.10
C LEU A 58 -52.39 -8.71 21.83
N THR A 59 -52.20 -7.76 20.91
CA THR A 59 -51.40 -7.96 19.72
C THR A 59 -50.02 -7.33 19.91
N VAL A 60 -48.94 -8.09 19.69
CA VAL A 60 -47.57 -7.61 19.65
C VAL A 60 -47.03 -7.72 18.23
N LEU A 61 -46.58 -6.62 17.70
CA LEU A 61 -45.87 -6.53 16.41
C LEU A 61 -44.41 -6.24 16.65
N THR A 62 -43.54 -6.97 15.99
CA THR A 62 -42.09 -6.83 16.13
C THR A 62 -41.41 -6.68 14.77
N GLU A 63 -40.44 -5.83 14.71
CA GLU A 63 -39.47 -5.73 13.64
C GLU A 63 -38.05 -5.88 14.26
N PRO A 64 -37.37 -6.96 13.93
CA PRO A 64 -37.64 -8.02 12.95
C PRO A 64 -38.65 -9.07 13.44
N PRO A 65 -39.22 -9.86 12.49
CA PRO A 65 -40.06 -11.02 12.80
C PRO A 65 -39.26 -12.16 13.47
N GLY A 66 -39.98 -13.12 14.07
CA GLY A 66 -39.34 -14.23 14.80
C GLY A 66 -38.68 -13.80 16.12
N SER A 67 -39.19 -12.72 16.72
CA SER A 67 -38.73 -12.24 18.04
C SER A 67 -39.48 -12.94 19.17
N GLU A 68 -38.78 -13.28 20.25
CA GLU A 68 -39.35 -13.85 21.46
C GLU A 68 -40.06 -12.79 22.29
N VAL A 69 -41.26 -13.08 22.77
CA VAL A 69 -42.03 -12.15 23.56
C VAL A 69 -42.25 -12.71 24.97
N TYR A 70 -41.83 -11.93 25.96
CA TYR A 70 -41.95 -12.22 27.38
C TYR A 70 -42.98 -11.32 28.02
N LEU A 71 -43.88 -11.89 28.81
CA LEU A 71 -44.86 -11.18 29.64
C LEU A 71 -44.51 -11.40 31.09
N ASN A 72 -44.28 -10.35 31.87
CA ASN A 72 -43.87 -10.40 33.26
C ASN A 72 -42.69 -11.35 33.51
N GLY A 73 -41.73 -11.36 32.57
CA GLY A 73 -40.51 -12.19 32.64
C GLY A 73 -40.68 -13.64 32.16
N GLU A 74 -41.90 -14.10 31.83
CA GLU A 74 -42.11 -15.44 31.26
C GLU A 74 -42.26 -15.37 29.74
N GLN A 75 -41.53 -16.25 29.02
CA GLN A 75 -41.67 -16.38 27.58
C GLN A 75 -43.07 -16.91 27.23
N ARG A 76 -43.84 -16.13 26.51
CA ARG A 76 -45.22 -16.44 26.11
C ARG A 76 -45.43 -16.73 24.64
N GLY A 77 -44.52 -16.36 23.81
CA GLY A 77 -44.59 -16.60 22.38
C GLY A 77 -43.40 -16.10 21.56
N VAL A 78 -43.49 -16.41 20.28
CA VAL A 78 -42.52 -15.91 19.24
C VAL A 78 -43.37 -15.32 18.12
N THR A 79 -42.97 -14.17 17.60
CA THR A 79 -43.66 -13.55 16.48
C THR A 79 -43.47 -14.37 15.20
N ASN A 80 -44.54 -14.45 14.37
CA ASN A 80 -44.53 -15.17 13.09
C ASN A 80 -43.72 -14.45 12.01
N SER A 81 -43.76 -14.93 10.78
CA SER A 81 -43.08 -14.34 9.62
C SER A 81 -43.49 -12.90 9.28
N GLU A 82 -44.67 -12.48 9.74
CA GLU A 82 -45.20 -11.10 9.61
C GLU A 82 -44.81 -10.24 10.84
N GLY A 83 -44.03 -10.76 11.76
CA GLY A 83 -43.66 -10.07 12.99
C GLY A 83 -44.77 -10.00 14.02
N LYS A 84 -45.83 -10.83 13.94
CA LYS A 84 -47.04 -10.74 14.76
C LYS A 84 -47.16 -11.93 15.71
N VAL A 85 -47.55 -11.65 16.96
CA VAL A 85 -48.07 -12.64 17.91
C VAL A 85 -49.27 -12.07 18.65
N GLN A 86 -50.26 -12.91 18.96
CA GLN A 86 -51.42 -12.54 19.70
C GLN A 86 -51.55 -13.37 20.98
N PHE A 87 -51.96 -12.72 22.06
CA PHE A 87 -52.21 -13.33 23.36
C PHE A 87 -53.68 -13.15 23.66
N ASP A 88 -54.44 -14.26 23.53
CA ASP A 88 -55.86 -14.31 23.87
C ASP A 88 -56.03 -14.51 25.36
N LYS A 89 -57.11 -13.97 25.93
CA LYS A 89 -57.46 -14.11 27.34
C LYS A 89 -56.45 -13.56 28.32
N LEU A 90 -55.86 -12.39 28.00
CA LEU A 90 -55.00 -11.68 28.95
C LEU A 90 -55.92 -10.99 30.00
N ALA A 91 -55.71 -11.24 31.28
CA ALA A 91 -56.48 -10.61 32.37
C ALA A 91 -56.18 -9.07 32.41
N LEU A 92 -57.15 -8.31 32.95
CA LEU A 92 -56.87 -6.87 33.20
C LEU A 92 -55.78 -6.71 34.25
N GLY A 93 -54.91 -5.71 34.06
CA GLY A 93 -53.84 -5.44 35.03
C GLY A 93 -52.57 -4.87 34.40
N HIS A 94 -51.52 -4.71 35.21
CA HIS A 94 -50.23 -4.20 34.79
C HIS A 94 -49.34 -5.30 34.26
N TYR A 95 -48.76 -5.08 33.09
CA TYR A 95 -47.86 -6.04 32.43
C TYR A 95 -46.57 -5.38 32.01
N SER A 96 -45.47 -6.09 32.18
CA SER A 96 -44.20 -5.78 31.48
C SER A 96 -44.06 -6.70 30.28
N ILE A 97 -43.85 -6.11 29.11
CA ILE A 97 -43.53 -6.86 27.88
C ILE A 97 -42.07 -6.61 27.53
N GLU A 98 -41.32 -7.66 27.44
CA GLU A 98 -39.96 -7.65 26.92
C GLU A 98 -39.92 -8.45 25.62
N VAL A 99 -39.35 -7.83 24.57
CA VAL A 99 -39.15 -8.48 23.28
C VAL A 99 -37.66 -8.71 23.10
N ARG A 100 -37.27 -9.95 22.79
CA ARG A 100 -35.89 -10.38 22.59
C ARG A 100 -35.72 -11.04 21.24
N LYS A 101 -34.57 -10.80 20.63
CA LYS A 101 -34.10 -11.55 19.46
C LYS A 101 -32.59 -11.59 19.49
N GLU A 102 -32.03 -12.74 19.11
CA GLU A 102 -30.59 -12.88 18.97
C GLU A 102 -30.03 -11.86 17.98
N GLY A 103 -28.94 -11.19 18.35
CA GLY A 103 -28.35 -10.10 17.56
C GLY A 103 -29.00 -8.73 17.71
N TYR A 104 -30.05 -8.59 18.57
CA TYR A 104 -30.76 -7.33 18.79
C TYR A 104 -30.77 -6.95 20.27
N ARG A 105 -30.90 -5.64 20.57
CA ARG A 105 -31.12 -5.14 21.91
C ARG A 105 -32.56 -5.47 22.32
N SER A 106 -32.74 -6.00 23.53
CA SER A 106 -34.08 -6.24 24.06
C SER A 106 -34.82 -4.92 24.28
N ALA A 107 -36.11 -4.89 23.98
CA ALA A 107 -36.98 -3.76 24.25
C ALA A 107 -38.00 -4.11 25.32
N LEU A 108 -38.12 -3.29 26.38
CA LEU A 108 -39.04 -3.46 27.46
C LEU A 108 -40.07 -2.32 27.47
N ARG A 109 -41.36 -2.66 27.58
CA ARG A 109 -42.45 -1.71 27.85
C ARG A 109 -43.33 -2.22 28.97
N VAL A 110 -43.79 -1.30 29.78
CA VAL A 110 -44.89 -1.53 30.73
C VAL A 110 -46.18 -0.99 30.13
N PHE A 111 -47.28 -1.72 30.24
CA PHE A 111 -48.58 -1.29 29.80
C PHE A 111 -49.69 -1.78 30.76
N ASP A 112 -50.78 -1.02 30.76
CA ASP A 112 -51.99 -1.37 31.53
C ASP A 112 -52.98 -2.04 30.61
N ALA A 113 -53.32 -3.28 30.86
CA ALA A 113 -54.35 -4.03 30.19
C ALA A 113 -55.71 -3.52 30.70
N GLY A 114 -56.34 -2.58 29.96
CA GLY A 114 -57.68 -2.07 30.17
C GLY A 114 -58.71 -2.87 29.38
N THR A 115 -59.90 -2.27 29.12
CA THR A 115 -61.01 -2.91 28.41
C THR A 115 -60.83 -2.93 26.86
N GLU A 116 -59.83 -2.22 26.31
CA GLU A 116 -59.55 -2.19 24.88
C GLU A 116 -58.41 -3.17 24.55
N ALA A 117 -58.48 -3.76 23.35
CA ALA A 117 -57.46 -4.68 22.86
C ALA A 117 -56.23 -3.90 22.30
N PRO A 118 -55.14 -3.78 23.03
CA PRO A 118 -54.00 -2.98 22.59
C PRO A 118 -53.18 -3.69 21.50
N THR A 119 -52.63 -2.91 20.59
CA THR A 119 -51.55 -3.34 19.68
C THR A 119 -50.26 -2.63 20.06
N LEU A 120 -49.27 -3.37 20.42
CA LEU A 120 -47.93 -2.85 20.79
C LEU A 120 -46.92 -3.15 19.68
N VAL A 121 -46.24 -2.12 19.21
CA VAL A 121 -45.21 -2.24 18.16
C VAL A 121 -43.86 -2.07 18.78
N PHE A 122 -42.96 -3.03 18.53
CA PHE A 122 -41.55 -3.03 18.95
C PHE A 122 -40.68 -3.06 17.72
N ARG A 123 -39.80 -2.07 17.60
CA ARG A 123 -38.70 -2.08 16.63
C ARG A 123 -37.43 -2.31 17.43
N LEU A 124 -36.80 -3.48 17.25
CA LEU A 124 -35.58 -3.82 17.96
C LEU A 124 -34.37 -3.23 17.24
N GLU A 125 -33.46 -2.65 18.01
CA GLU A 125 -32.19 -2.19 17.50
C GLU A 125 -31.20 -3.33 17.41
N VAL A 126 -30.43 -3.40 16.33
CA VAL A 126 -29.36 -4.38 16.14
C VAL A 126 -28.27 -4.16 17.18
N LYS A 127 -27.80 -5.27 17.73
CA LYS A 127 -26.71 -5.30 18.69
C LYS A 127 -25.40 -5.46 17.98
N LEU A 128 -24.68 -4.35 17.78
CA LEU A 128 -23.38 -4.36 17.10
C LEU A 128 -22.21 -4.71 18.02
N ASP A 129 -22.45 -4.86 19.34
CA ASP A 129 -21.40 -5.11 20.32
C ASP A 129 -20.58 -6.37 20.02
N ASP A 130 -21.22 -7.43 19.53
CA ASP A 130 -20.53 -8.68 19.19
C ASP A 130 -19.76 -8.54 17.87
N SER A 131 -20.32 -7.82 16.88
CA SER A 131 -19.61 -7.48 15.65
C SER A 131 -18.40 -6.57 15.90
N VAL A 132 -18.50 -5.64 16.85
CA VAL A 132 -17.36 -4.82 17.29
C VAL A 132 -16.27 -5.66 17.95
N LYS A 133 -16.65 -6.63 18.80
CA LYS A 133 -15.68 -7.58 19.40
C LYS A 133 -15.01 -8.45 18.34
N GLU A 134 -15.79 -8.98 17.40
CA GLU A 134 -15.28 -9.76 16.26
C GLU A 134 -14.31 -8.94 15.44
N PHE A 135 -14.68 -7.70 15.07
CA PHE A 135 -13.80 -6.76 14.37
C PHE A 135 -12.47 -6.56 15.11
N ASN A 136 -12.52 -6.25 16.41
CA ASN A 136 -11.32 -6.04 17.21
C ASN A 136 -10.44 -7.30 17.27
N SER A 137 -11.04 -8.48 17.33
CA SER A 137 -10.32 -9.76 17.30
C SER A 137 -9.63 -9.98 15.96
N LEU A 138 -10.30 -9.70 14.85
CA LEU A 138 -9.74 -9.81 13.49
C LEU A 138 -8.58 -8.83 13.28
N VAL A 139 -8.75 -7.57 13.72
CA VAL A 139 -7.69 -6.56 13.66
C VAL A 139 -6.48 -6.95 14.52
N ALA A 140 -6.71 -7.45 15.75
CA ALA A 140 -5.64 -7.91 16.63
C ALA A 140 -4.88 -9.13 16.05
N ALA A 141 -5.59 -10.00 15.32
CA ALA A 141 -5.00 -11.14 14.61
C ALA A 141 -4.32 -10.78 13.28
N GLY A 142 -4.31 -9.49 12.89
CA GLY A 142 -3.75 -9.05 11.61
C GLY A 142 -4.58 -9.44 10.37
N LYS A 143 -5.80 -9.98 10.56
CA LYS A 143 -6.71 -10.37 9.48
C LYS A 143 -7.49 -9.16 8.96
N LEU A 144 -6.79 -8.21 8.35
CA LEU A 144 -7.39 -6.96 7.89
C LEU A 144 -8.13 -7.14 6.57
N VAL A 145 -7.47 -7.75 5.58
CA VAL A 145 -7.95 -8.06 4.23
C VAL A 145 -7.31 -9.38 3.77
N GLY A 146 -7.77 -9.95 2.69
CA GLY A 146 -7.14 -11.12 2.05
C GLY A 146 -8.11 -12.28 1.84
N PRO A 147 -7.61 -13.42 1.31
CA PRO A 147 -8.43 -14.59 0.99
C PRO A 147 -8.91 -15.36 2.23
N ASP A 148 -8.27 -15.12 3.39
CA ASP A 148 -8.64 -15.78 4.65
C ASP A 148 -9.91 -15.15 5.20
N THR A 149 -11.00 -15.89 5.20
CA THR A 149 -12.28 -15.48 5.79
C THR A 149 -12.49 -16.18 7.14
N PRO A 150 -13.07 -15.50 8.13
CA PRO A 150 -13.47 -14.09 8.14
C PRO A 150 -12.28 -13.12 8.25
N ASN A 151 -12.39 -11.94 7.62
CA ASN A 151 -11.47 -10.83 7.77
C ASN A 151 -12.24 -9.52 8.11
N ALA A 152 -11.51 -8.51 8.60
CA ALA A 152 -12.10 -7.28 9.08
C ALA A 152 -12.80 -6.48 7.96
N PHE A 153 -12.26 -6.52 6.72
CA PHE A 153 -12.82 -5.80 5.58
C PHE A 153 -14.20 -6.35 5.19
N GLU A 154 -14.32 -7.67 5.03
CA GLU A 154 -15.61 -8.31 4.72
C GLU A 154 -16.66 -8.07 5.80
N LEU A 155 -16.27 -8.13 7.08
CA LEU A 155 -17.18 -7.83 8.18
C LEU A 155 -17.69 -6.39 8.09
N VAL A 156 -16.82 -5.42 7.87
CA VAL A 156 -17.19 -4.00 7.77
C VAL A 156 -18.05 -3.73 6.54
N GLU A 157 -17.76 -4.34 5.39
CA GLU A 157 -18.58 -4.23 4.17
C GLU A 157 -19.98 -4.79 4.39
N LYS A 158 -20.10 -5.97 5.00
CA LYS A 158 -21.38 -6.58 5.37
C LYS A 158 -22.19 -5.68 6.31
N LEU A 159 -21.54 -5.13 7.34
CA LEU A 159 -22.18 -4.21 8.28
C LEU A 159 -22.58 -2.89 7.59
N SER A 160 -21.76 -2.36 6.69
CA SER A 160 -22.06 -1.14 5.93
C SER A 160 -23.25 -1.30 4.99
N THR A 161 -23.42 -2.49 4.40
CA THR A 161 -24.56 -2.80 3.56
C THR A 161 -25.84 -2.98 4.38
N SER A 162 -25.73 -3.64 5.53
CA SER A 162 -26.88 -3.95 6.39
C SER A 162 -27.32 -2.77 7.25
N TYR A 163 -26.41 -1.88 7.62
CA TYR A 163 -26.64 -0.79 8.59
C TYR A 163 -25.89 0.49 8.18
N PRO A 164 -26.23 1.08 7.01
CA PRO A 164 -25.47 2.20 6.42
C PRO A 164 -25.46 3.46 7.28
N ASP A 165 -26.52 3.71 8.05
CA ASP A 165 -26.71 4.94 8.83
C ASP A 165 -26.20 4.83 10.28
N ARG A 166 -25.62 3.70 10.67
CA ARG A 166 -25.15 3.50 12.05
C ARG A 166 -23.79 4.13 12.27
N SER A 167 -23.70 4.99 13.28
CA SER A 167 -22.44 5.66 13.65
C SER A 167 -21.32 4.68 14.03
N GLU A 168 -21.67 3.56 14.66
CA GLU A 168 -20.72 2.50 15.03
C GLU A 168 -20.09 1.88 13.79
N VAL A 169 -20.86 1.65 12.72
CA VAL A 169 -20.33 1.12 11.45
C VAL A 169 -19.41 2.14 10.78
N ALA A 170 -19.77 3.42 10.80
CA ALA A 170 -18.90 4.49 10.30
C ALA A 170 -17.55 4.56 11.08
N GLN A 171 -17.61 4.32 12.40
CA GLN A 171 -16.40 4.23 13.23
C GLN A 171 -15.53 3.02 12.86
N LEU A 172 -16.12 1.83 12.65
CA LEU A 172 -15.39 0.64 12.22
C LEU A 172 -14.74 0.84 10.86
N ARG A 173 -15.44 1.45 9.89
CA ARG A 173 -14.89 1.82 8.57
C ARG A 173 -13.66 2.72 8.72
N THR A 174 -13.77 3.74 9.56
CA THR A 174 -12.67 4.69 9.81
C THR A 174 -11.48 4.00 10.48
N ALA A 175 -11.74 3.18 11.50
CA ALA A 175 -10.70 2.45 12.23
C ALA A 175 -9.96 1.47 11.31
N LEU A 176 -10.69 0.72 10.48
CA LEU A 176 -10.08 -0.22 9.53
C LEU A 176 -9.26 0.50 8.46
N ALA A 177 -9.80 1.58 7.86
CA ALA A 177 -9.06 2.36 6.87
C ALA A 177 -7.75 2.91 7.47
N THR A 178 -7.81 3.45 8.69
CA THR A 178 -6.61 3.93 9.40
C THR A 178 -5.61 2.80 9.61
N LYS A 179 -6.09 1.61 10.03
CA LYS A 179 -5.21 0.45 10.27
C LYS A 179 -4.57 -0.06 8.99
N LEU A 180 -5.30 -0.09 7.88
CA LEU A 180 -4.75 -0.44 6.56
C LEU A 180 -3.64 0.54 6.14
N ILE A 181 -3.86 1.84 6.29
CA ILE A 181 -2.86 2.86 5.96
C ILE A 181 -1.62 2.76 6.87
N GLU A 182 -1.78 2.45 8.15
CA GLU A 182 -0.65 2.20 9.05
C GLU A 182 0.26 1.04 8.56
N THR A 183 -0.30 0.03 7.89
CA THR A 183 0.50 -1.05 7.28
C THR A 183 1.18 -0.63 5.98
N VAL A 184 0.62 0.34 5.27
CA VAL A 184 1.10 0.83 3.96
C VAL A 184 2.20 1.89 4.11
N THR A 185 2.08 2.80 5.05
CA THR A 185 2.99 3.94 5.23
C THR A 185 4.48 3.56 5.35
N PRO A 186 4.88 2.50 6.07
CA PRO A 186 6.27 2.06 6.10
C PRO A 186 6.81 1.64 4.74
N LEU A 187 5.98 1.00 3.91
CA LEU A 187 6.36 0.59 2.56
C LEU A 187 6.52 1.80 1.62
N ILE A 188 5.69 2.82 1.76
CA ILE A 188 5.85 4.10 1.03
C ILE A 188 7.22 4.71 1.36
N THR A 189 7.57 4.80 2.64
CA THR A 189 8.88 5.31 3.07
C THR A 189 10.02 4.43 2.54
N GLN A 190 9.87 3.12 2.62
CA GLN A 190 10.88 2.18 2.16
C GLN A 190 11.06 2.22 0.63
N THR A 191 9.98 2.37 -0.17
CA THR A 191 10.08 2.54 -1.62
C THR A 191 10.76 3.84 -2.02
N ALA A 192 10.67 4.87 -1.19
CA ALA A 192 11.36 6.13 -1.42
C ALA A 192 12.84 6.09 -1.03
N THR A 193 13.20 5.38 0.05
CA THR A 193 14.57 5.34 0.58
C THR A 193 15.36 4.12 0.11
N ASN A 194 14.71 2.99 -0.08
CA ASN A 194 15.35 1.71 -0.43
C ASN A 194 14.47 0.87 -1.39
N TYR A 195 14.22 1.40 -2.57
CA TYR A 195 13.38 0.79 -3.58
C TYR A 195 13.76 -0.65 -3.95
N ARG A 196 15.07 -0.99 -3.92
CA ARG A 196 15.58 -2.34 -4.25
C ARG A 196 15.14 -3.41 -3.24
N ALA A 197 15.04 -3.04 -1.97
CA ALA A 197 14.68 -3.97 -0.90
C ALA A 197 13.18 -4.31 -0.87
N VAL A 198 12.34 -3.50 -1.52
CA VAL A 198 10.89 -3.75 -1.59
C VAL A 198 10.58 -4.64 -2.77
N THR A 199 10.03 -5.81 -2.52
CA THR A 199 9.64 -6.75 -3.59
C THR A 199 8.40 -6.25 -4.34
N ARG A 200 8.18 -6.76 -5.56
CA ARG A 200 6.96 -6.50 -6.32
C ARG A 200 5.70 -6.86 -5.51
N ASP A 201 5.71 -8.01 -4.87
CA ASP A 201 4.56 -8.50 -4.12
C ASP A 201 4.24 -7.61 -2.92
N GLN A 202 5.26 -7.12 -2.22
CA GLN A 202 5.06 -6.12 -1.15
C GLN A 202 4.44 -4.82 -1.68
N MET A 203 4.86 -4.35 -2.86
CA MET A 203 4.28 -3.16 -3.50
C MET A 203 2.82 -3.37 -3.89
N VAL A 204 2.49 -4.55 -4.44
CA VAL A 204 1.11 -4.93 -4.80
C VAL A 204 0.25 -5.04 -3.55
N HIS A 205 0.71 -5.72 -2.50
CA HIS A 205 -0.02 -5.79 -1.24
C HIS A 205 -0.26 -4.41 -0.60
N ALA A 206 0.72 -3.51 -0.68
CA ALA A 206 0.53 -2.13 -0.22
C ALA A 206 -0.53 -1.39 -1.04
N LEU A 207 -0.54 -1.58 -2.36
CA LEU A 207 -1.56 -1.01 -3.24
C LEU A 207 -2.95 -1.57 -2.92
N ASP A 208 -3.07 -2.87 -2.69
CA ASP A 208 -4.33 -3.50 -2.28
C ASP A 208 -4.81 -2.93 -0.95
N GLY A 209 -3.92 -2.79 0.03
CA GLY A 209 -4.22 -2.16 1.32
C GLY A 209 -4.74 -0.72 1.17
N ALA A 210 -4.06 0.11 0.38
CA ALA A 210 -4.49 1.49 0.11
C ALA A 210 -5.81 1.54 -0.68
N THR A 211 -6.03 0.62 -1.62
CA THR A 211 -7.27 0.52 -2.39
C THR A 211 -8.46 0.14 -1.51
N ASN A 212 -8.28 -0.83 -0.61
CA ASN A 212 -9.30 -1.21 0.37
C ASN A 212 -9.58 -0.09 1.38
N ALA A 213 -8.54 0.62 1.84
CA ALA A 213 -8.73 1.80 2.68
C ALA A 213 -9.53 2.90 1.96
N LEU A 214 -9.25 3.11 0.66
CA LEU A 214 -9.98 4.06 -0.16
C LEU A 214 -11.45 3.65 -0.38
N ALA A 215 -11.75 2.35 -0.53
CA ALA A 215 -13.12 1.85 -0.61
C ALA A 215 -13.93 2.19 0.66
N LEU A 216 -13.28 2.15 1.81
CA LEU A 216 -13.88 2.51 3.10
C LEU A 216 -14.03 4.03 3.28
N ARG A 217 -13.12 4.85 2.74
CA ARG A 217 -13.06 6.31 2.87
C ARG A 217 -12.74 6.99 1.54
N LYS A 218 -13.71 6.98 0.63
CA LYS A 218 -13.55 7.43 -0.77
C LYS A 218 -13.09 8.89 -0.91
N ASP A 219 -13.51 9.76 0.01
CA ASP A 219 -13.23 11.20 -0.05
C ASP A 219 -11.98 11.60 0.73
N ASP A 220 -11.22 10.64 1.26
CA ASP A 220 -9.99 10.91 1.98
C ASP A 220 -8.85 11.20 1.01
N VAL A 221 -8.51 12.47 0.89
CA VAL A 221 -7.49 12.99 -0.05
C VAL A 221 -6.11 12.37 0.20
N ARG A 222 -5.76 12.13 1.46
CA ARG A 222 -4.48 11.49 1.81
C ARG A 222 -4.44 10.05 1.29
N ILE A 223 -5.49 9.26 1.54
CA ILE A 223 -5.58 7.88 1.06
C ILE A 223 -5.56 7.84 -0.48
N GLN A 224 -6.24 8.78 -1.14
CA GLN A 224 -6.21 8.93 -2.59
C GLN A 224 -4.78 9.18 -3.10
N ALA A 225 -4.02 10.08 -2.46
CA ALA A 225 -2.65 10.39 -2.82
C ALA A 225 -1.71 9.19 -2.63
N GLU A 226 -1.81 8.48 -1.50
CA GLU A 226 -1.02 7.29 -1.20
C GLU A 226 -1.34 6.14 -2.18
N ALA A 227 -2.61 5.93 -2.53
CA ALA A 227 -3.01 4.94 -3.53
C ALA A 227 -2.49 5.29 -4.94
N ALA A 228 -2.55 6.56 -5.35
CA ALA A 228 -1.96 7.02 -6.59
C ALA A 228 -0.44 6.82 -6.62
N TYR A 229 0.25 7.17 -5.54
CA TYR A 229 1.69 6.91 -5.39
C TYR A 229 2.02 5.43 -5.60
N LEU A 230 1.31 4.53 -4.93
CA LEU A 230 1.57 3.08 -5.02
C LEU A 230 1.27 2.52 -6.41
N ARG A 231 0.22 2.99 -7.11
CA ARG A 231 -0.01 2.63 -8.51
C ARG A 231 1.18 3.02 -9.39
N GLY A 232 1.71 4.21 -9.20
CA GLY A 232 2.90 4.68 -9.91
C GLY A 232 4.14 3.82 -9.62
N VAL A 233 4.36 3.44 -8.36
CA VAL A 233 5.48 2.59 -7.94
C VAL A 233 5.36 1.18 -8.55
N VAL A 234 4.16 0.58 -8.53
CA VAL A 234 3.89 -0.74 -9.14
C VAL A 234 4.11 -0.67 -10.65
N ALA A 235 3.54 0.34 -11.33
CA ALA A 235 3.69 0.50 -12.77
C ALA A 235 5.17 0.62 -13.20
N LEU A 236 5.98 1.34 -12.42
CA LEU A 236 7.41 1.49 -12.67
C LEU A 236 8.17 0.18 -12.42
N ARG A 237 7.83 -0.56 -11.35
CA ARG A 237 8.46 -1.85 -11.04
C ARG A 237 8.13 -2.91 -12.09
N GLU A 238 6.91 -3.00 -12.52
CA GLU A 238 6.50 -3.95 -13.56
C GLU A 238 7.24 -3.70 -14.88
N TRP A 239 7.37 -2.44 -15.27
CA TRP A 239 8.17 -2.07 -16.43
C TRP A 239 9.66 -2.44 -16.28
N GLN A 240 10.23 -2.27 -15.10
CA GLN A 240 11.64 -2.63 -14.84
C GLN A 240 11.90 -4.12 -15.02
N VAL A 241 11.03 -4.96 -14.45
CA VAL A 241 11.20 -6.43 -14.51
C VAL A 241 10.71 -7.03 -15.83
N ALA A 242 9.92 -6.30 -16.62
CA ALA A 242 9.46 -6.75 -17.91
C ALA A 242 10.64 -6.95 -18.88
N GLY A 243 10.65 -8.05 -19.61
CA GLY A 243 11.63 -8.31 -20.68
C GLY A 243 11.53 -7.29 -21.83
N ALA A 244 12.59 -7.15 -22.62
CA ALA A 244 12.66 -6.19 -23.73
C ALA A 244 11.49 -6.30 -24.73
N ALA A 245 11.01 -7.51 -25.00
CA ALA A 245 9.88 -7.77 -25.92
C ALA A 245 8.54 -7.24 -25.37
N SER A 246 8.34 -7.27 -24.06
CA SER A 246 7.14 -6.72 -23.41
C SER A 246 7.17 -5.19 -23.33
N ARG A 247 8.36 -4.59 -23.23
CA ARG A 247 8.54 -3.12 -23.18
C ARG A 247 8.20 -2.42 -24.49
N ALA A 248 8.58 -3.00 -25.63
CA ALA A 248 8.24 -2.45 -26.94
C ALA A 248 6.71 -2.33 -27.13
N LYS A 249 5.93 -3.18 -26.48
CA LYS A 249 4.45 -3.11 -26.46
C LYS A 249 3.91 -2.06 -25.48
N SER A 250 4.58 -1.85 -24.34
CA SER A 250 4.12 -0.91 -23.31
C SER A 250 4.47 0.56 -23.61
N GLU A 251 5.48 0.82 -24.43
CA GLU A 251 5.77 2.17 -24.93
C GLU A 251 4.67 2.73 -25.85
N GLY A 252 3.80 1.83 -26.37
CA GLY A 252 2.64 2.18 -27.20
C GLY A 252 1.31 2.32 -26.43
N GLY A 253 1.31 2.30 -25.08
CA GLY A 253 0.12 2.67 -24.31
C GLY A 253 -0.68 1.55 -23.66
N GLY A 254 -0.14 0.37 -23.47
CA GLY A 254 -0.77 -0.70 -22.70
C GLY A 254 -0.29 -2.10 -23.10
N ASP A 255 -0.29 -3.04 -22.15
CA ASP A 255 -0.14 -4.45 -22.45
C ASP A 255 -1.45 -5.04 -23.02
N ALA A 256 -1.40 -6.32 -23.47
CA ALA A 256 -2.55 -7.02 -24.04
C ALA A 256 -3.75 -7.17 -23.07
N ASN A 257 -3.56 -6.84 -21.76
CA ASN A 257 -4.58 -6.87 -20.71
C ASN A 257 -5.07 -5.48 -20.32
N GLY A 258 -4.66 -4.39 -21.02
CA GLY A 258 -5.05 -3.02 -20.68
C GLY A 258 -4.35 -2.47 -19.42
N SER A 259 -3.34 -3.14 -18.90
CA SER A 259 -2.53 -2.64 -17.79
C SER A 259 -1.60 -1.54 -18.29
N ILE A 260 -1.77 -0.35 -17.74
CA ILE A 260 -0.92 0.81 -18.06
C ILE A 260 0.35 0.66 -17.19
N THR A 261 1.46 0.22 -17.82
CA THR A 261 2.75 0.07 -17.15
C THR A 261 3.80 0.97 -17.80
N GLY A 262 4.87 1.28 -17.07
CA GLY A 262 5.98 2.04 -17.60
C GLY A 262 6.13 3.45 -17.04
N PRO A 263 7.20 4.15 -17.47
CA PRO A 263 7.52 5.47 -16.93
C PRO A 263 6.44 6.52 -17.16
N ALA A 264 5.74 6.47 -18.30
CA ALA A 264 4.67 7.41 -18.61
C ALA A 264 3.44 7.20 -17.70
N ALA A 265 3.05 5.95 -17.47
CA ALA A 265 1.97 5.61 -16.54
C ALA A 265 2.34 5.97 -15.10
N ALA A 266 3.55 5.62 -14.68
CA ALA A 266 4.06 5.98 -13.36
C ALA A 266 4.08 7.50 -13.15
N ARG A 267 4.52 8.26 -14.16
CA ARG A 267 4.50 9.73 -14.16
C ARG A 267 3.08 10.26 -13.90
N ALA A 268 2.09 9.78 -14.65
CA ALA A 268 0.70 10.23 -14.51
C ALA A 268 0.17 10.01 -13.10
N GLU A 269 0.46 8.86 -12.49
CA GLU A 269 0.04 8.53 -11.13
C GLU A 269 0.78 9.38 -10.07
N PHE A 270 2.08 9.64 -10.23
CA PHE A 270 2.82 10.52 -9.33
C PHE A 270 2.37 11.99 -9.46
N GLU A 271 2.09 12.47 -10.67
CA GLU A 271 1.49 13.79 -10.89
C GLU A 271 0.09 13.88 -10.25
N ASN A 272 -0.70 12.81 -10.30
CA ASN A 272 -1.99 12.73 -9.62
C ASN A 272 -1.84 12.78 -8.10
N ALA A 273 -0.90 12.00 -7.53
CA ALA A 273 -0.59 12.06 -6.09
C ALA A 273 -0.20 13.47 -5.65
N LEU A 274 0.61 14.18 -6.45
CA LEU A 274 1.05 15.54 -6.15
C LEU A 274 -0.04 16.61 -6.36
N LYS A 275 -1.06 16.36 -7.20
CA LYS A 275 -2.26 17.23 -7.27
C LYS A 275 -3.11 17.12 -6.01
N LEU A 276 -3.12 15.94 -5.39
CA LEU A 276 -3.86 15.68 -4.15
C LEU A 276 -3.08 16.18 -2.93
N ASP A 277 -1.76 15.99 -2.91
CA ASP A 277 -0.87 16.45 -1.85
C ASP A 277 0.47 16.92 -2.43
N ASP A 278 0.60 18.24 -2.65
CA ASP A 278 1.85 18.86 -3.15
C ASP A 278 3.01 18.75 -2.15
N SER A 279 2.75 18.44 -0.89
CA SER A 279 3.80 18.20 0.11
C SER A 279 4.38 16.78 0.07
N PHE A 280 3.82 15.87 -0.76
CA PHE A 280 4.22 14.47 -0.80
C PHE A 280 5.60 14.28 -1.47
N ALA A 281 6.66 14.47 -0.69
CA ALA A 281 8.05 14.44 -1.17
C ALA A 281 8.43 13.09 -1.84
N ALA A 282 7.93 11.95 -1.34
CA ALA A 282 8.16 10.64 -1.94
C ALA A 282 7.59 10.54 -3.37
N ALA A 283 6.38 11.09 -3.60
CA ALA A 283 5.78 11.13 -4.93
C ALA A 283 6.58 12.02 -5.89
N ARG A 284 7.05 13.17 -5.40
CA ARG A 284 7.88 14.08 -6.21
C ARG A 284 9.24 13.48 -6.56
N TYR A 285 9.85 12.76 -5.62
CA TYR A 285 11.07 12.01 -5.89
C TYR A 285 10.85 10.93 -6.97
N GLN A 286 9.82 10.10 -6.83
CA GLN A 286 9.53 9.05 -7.80
C GLN A 286 9.09 9.61 -9.16
N LEU A 287 8.44 10.78 -9.20
CA LEU A 287 8.20 11.51 -10.42
C LEU A 287 9.52 11.86 -11.14
N GLY A 288 10.50 12.37 -10.41
CA GLY A 288 11.84 12.63 -10.95
C GLY A 288 12.52 11.38 -11.51
N VAL A 289 12.39 10.24 -10.81
CA VAL A 289 12.90 8.93 -11.27
C VAL A 289 12.19 8.46 -12.54
N ALA A 290 10.85 8.57 -12.62
CA ALA A 290 10.08 8.21 -13.81
C ALA A 290 10.40 9.09 -15.02
N LEU A 291 10.60 10.38 -14.79
CA LEU A 291 11.03 11.34 -15.83
C LEU A 291 12.43 11.01 -16.36
N LEU A 292 13.38 10.65 -15.49
CA LEU A 292 14.68 10.14 -15.91
C LEU A 292 14.56 8.87 -16.75
N ALA A 293 13.71 7.93 -16.32
CA ALA A 293 13.48 6.68 -17.04
C ALA A 293 12.88 6.90 -18.44
N SER A 294 12.08 7.94 -18.62
CA SER A 294 11.54 8.35 -19.93
C SER A 294 12.46 9.28 -20.75
N GLY A 295 13.62 9.65 -20.20
CA GLY A 295 14.60 10.53 -20.87
C GLY A 295 14.33 12.04 -20.72
N ASP A 296 13.33 12.45 -19.95
CA ASP A 296 13.04 13.84 -19.63
C ASP A 296 13.91 14.33 -18.46
N ALA A 297 15.19 14.53 -18.74
CA ALA A 297 16.14 14.95 -17.72
C ALA A 297 15.90 16.37 -17.18
N ALA A 298 15.29 17.26 -17.99
CA ALA A 298 14.98 18.61 -17.55
C ALA A 298 13.75 18.62 -16.60
N GLY A 299 12.71 17.85 -16.92
CA GLY A 299 11.58 17.64 -16.03
C GLY A 299 12.00 17.00 -14.72
N ALA A 300 12.89 16.00 -14.79
CA ALA A 300 13.46 15.34 -13.61
C ALA A 300 14.23 16.31 -12.71
N GLU A 301 15.09 17.17 -13.28
CA GLU A 301 15.78 18.23 -12.52
C GLU A 301 14.78 19.11 -11.77
N ALA A 302 13.74 19.60 -12.44
CA ALA A 302 12.73 20.46 -11.81
C ALA A 302 12.03 19.79 -10.62
N ALA A 303 11.65 18.51 -10.76
CA ALA A 303 11.03 17.74 -9.68
C ALA A 303 12.03 17.49 -8.52
N LEU A 304 13.25 17.08 -8.83
CA LEU A 304 14.26 16.68 -7.84
C LEU A 304 14.87 17.87 -7.08
N VAL A 305 14.98 19.05 -7.71
CA VAL A 305 15.34 20.28 -7.01
C VAL A 305 14.33 20.58 -5.89
N LYS A 306 13.01 20.50 -6.20
CA LYS A 306 11.99 20.68 -5.16
C LYS A 306 12.06 19.61 -4.09
N THR A 307 12.33 18.35 -4.46
CA THR A 307 12.52 17.25 -3.51
C THR A 307 13.66 17.56 -2.53
N THR A 308 14.83 17.97 -3.04
CA THR A 308 15.98 18.26 -2.18
C THR A 308 15.85 19.56 -1.38
N GLN A 309 14.98 20.46 -1.77
CA GLN A 309 14.59 21.63 -0.98
C GLN A 309 13.66 21.26 0.19
N GLN A 310 12.70 20.35 -0.04
CA GLN A 310 11.80 19.86 1.00
C GLN A 310 12.51 18.95 1.99
N GLU A 311 13.36 18.05 1.47
CA GLU A 311 14.06 17.02 2.23
C GLU A 311 15.59 17.13 2.05
N PRO A 312 16.24 18.15 2.65
CA PRO A 312 17.67 18.42 2.43
C PRO A 312 18.62 17.31 2.93
N GLN A 313 18.12 16.46 3.83
CA GLN A 313 18.84 15.33 4.40
C GLN A 313 18.54 14.00 3.71
N TRP A 314 17.88 14.04 2.56
CA TRP A 314 17.56 12.82 1.82
C TRP A 314 18.63 12.54 0.75
N SER A 315 19.55 11.64 1.07
CA SER A 315 20.71 11.26 0.23
C SER A 315 20.26 10.79 -1.18
N SER A 316 19.21 9.97 -1.26
CA SER A 316 18.68 9.49 -2.55
C SER A 316 18.15 10.60 -3.43
N GLY A 317 17.54 11.64 -2.85
CA GLY A 317 17.08 12.82 -3.57
C GLY A 317 18.23 13.54 -4.25
N HIS A 318 19.33 13.78 -3.53
CA HIS A 318 20.53 14.38 -4.08
C HIS A 318 21.22 13.49 -5.13
N THR A 319 21.20 12.16 -4.92
CA THR A 319 21.74 11.19 -5.90
C THR A 319 20.97 11.26 -7.21
N ALA A 320 19.63 11.23 -7.15
CA ALA A 320 18.77 11.34 -8.33
C ALA A 320 18.94 12.69 -9.04
N LEU A 321 19.08 13.80 -8.29
CA LEU A 321 19.36 15.12 -8.85
C LEU A 321 20.71 15.14 -9.57
N GLY A 322 21.75 14.52 -9.01
CA GLY A 322 23.04 14.32 -9.66
C GLY A 322 22.87 13.56 -10.98
N SER A 323 22.03 12.53 -11.03
CA SER A 323 21.73 11.78 -12.24
C SER A 323 21.00 12.63 -13.29
N ALA A 324 20.09 13.51 -12.86
CA ALA A 324 19.39 14.42 -13.77
C ALA A 324 20.34 15.45 -14.38
N TYR A 325 21.26 16.01 -13.61
CA TYR A 325 22.33 16.88 -14.12
C TYR A 325 23.28 16.14 -15.05
N TYR A 326 23.70 14.94 -14.69
CA TYR A 326 24.54 14.10 -15.54
C TYR A 326 23.89 13.84 -16.90
N ALA A 327 22.60 13.48 -16.92
CA ALA A 327 21.84 13.21 -18.13
C ALA A 327 21.79 14.41 -19.10
N GLN A 328 21.86 15.62 -18.56
CA GLN A 328 21.90 16.86 -19.33
C GLN A 328 23.34 17.28 -19.73
N GLY A 329 24.37 16.52 -19.31
CA GLY A 329 25.76 16.90 -19.51
C GLY A 329 26.26 18.02 -18.58
N LYS A 330 25.48 18.39 -17.55
CA LYS A 330 25.82 19.36 -16.51
C LYS A 330 26.72 18.68 -15.46
N PHE A 331 27.92 18.26 -15.88
CA PHE A 331 28.79 17.41 -15.02
C PHE A 331 29.26 18.10 -13.74
N ALA A 332 29.46 19.42 -13.76
CA ALA A 332 29.85 20.17 -12.56
C ALA A 332 28.72 20.15 -11.49
N ASP A 333 27.48 20.36 -11.91
CA ASP A 333 26.33 20.34 -11.03
C ASP A 333 26.04 18.91 -10.53
N ALA A 334 26.22 17.90 -11.39
CA ALA A 334 26.14 16.49 -11.03
C ALA A 334 27.14 16.13 -9.92
N ILE A 335 28.41 16.55 -10.04
CA ILE A 335 29.45 16.36 -9.03
C ILE A 335 29.00 16.98 -7.70
N THR A 336 28.52 18.20 -7.70
CA THR A 336 28.05 18.90 -6.50
C THR A 336 26.89 18.15 -5.84
N ALA A 337 25.90 17.72 -6.61
CA ALA A 337 24.75 16.98 -6.10
C ALA A 337 25.17 15.62 -5.50
N TYR A 338 26.01 14.84 -6.18
CA TYR A 338 26.55 13.59 -5.66
C TYR A 338 27.39 13.78 -4.39
N GLN A 339 28.22 14.83 -4.33
CA GLN A 339 28.97 15.17 -3.12
C GLN A 339 28.03 15.50 -1.95
N LYS A 340 26.94 16.21 -2.22
CA LYS A 340 25.91 16.45 -1.19
C LYS A 340 25.28 15.16 -0.72
N ALA A 341 24.93 14.23 -1.63
CA ALA A 341 24.43 12.91 -1.28
C ALA A 341 25.40 12.15 -0.36
N ILE A 342 26.70 12.14 -0.71
CA ILE A 342 27.75 11.48 0.08
C ILE A 342 27.98 12.18 1.44
N SER A 343 27.80 13.50 1.51
CA SER A 343 27.91 14.22 2.79
C SER A 343 26.77 13.88 3.77
N VAL A 344 25.60 13.51 3.23
CA VAL A 344 24.46 13.03 4.02
C VAL A 344 24.63 11.56 4.38
N GLU A 345 25.10 10.75 3.43
CA GLU A 345 25.29 9.31 3.58
C GLU A 345 26.61 8.88 2.93
N ALA A 346 27.67 8.76 3.73
CA ALA A 346 29.02 8.46 3.25
C ALA A 346 29.13 7.10 2.53
N GLY A 347 28.21 6.18 2.82
CA GLY A 347 28.10 4.84 2.21
C GLY A 347 27.22 4.78 0.97
N ASN A 348 26.72 5.90 0.42
CA ASN A 348 25.88 5.90 -0.75
C ASN A 348 26.65 5.46 -2.00
N VAL A 349 26.56 4.17 -2.32
CA VAL A 349 27.25 3.51 -3.45
C VAL A 349 26.89 4.14 -4.78
N ALA A 350 25.60 4.48 -4.97
CA ALA A 350 25.13 5.09 -6.20
C ALA A 350 25.70 6.49 -6.41
N ALA A 351 25.72 7.28 -5.34
CA ALA A 351 26.30 8.62 -5.38
C ALA A 351 27.81 8.56 -5.65
N LEU A 352 28.53 7.63 -5.02
CA LEU A 352 29.97 7.42 -5.27
C LEU A 352 30.25 6.99 -6.70
N ALA A 353 29.49 6.03 -7.23
CA ALA A 353 29.62 5.57 -8.60
C ALA A 353 29.27 6.68 -9.61
N GLY A 354 28.21 7.45 -9.34
CA GLY A 354 27.79 8.60 -10.14
C GLY A 354 28.79 9.74 -10.10
N LEU A 355 29.34 10.06 -8.92
CA LEU A 355 30.41 11.05 -8.74
C LEU A 355 31.63 10.70 -9.59
N GLY A 356 32.09 9.43 -9.49
CA GLY A 356 33.24 8.98 -10.24
C GLY A 356 33.04 9.09 -11.75
N LEU A 357 31.89 8.68 -12.25
CA LEU A 357 31.55 8.81 -13.65
C LEU A 357 31.46 10.27 -14.10
N ALA A 358 30.81 11.15 -13.32
CA ALA A 358 30.68 12.58 -13.64
C ALA A 358 32.03 13.27 -13.67
N ARG A 359 32.98 12.93 -12.77
CA ARG A 359 34.36 13.42 -12.79
C ARG A 359 35.11 13.02 -14.05
N VAL A 360 35.02 11.75 -14.44
CA VAL A 360 35.65 11.28 -15.69
C VAL A 360 35.10 12.03 -16.91
N MET A 361 33.77 12.18 -16.97
CA MET A 361 33.13 12.90 -18.09
C MET A 361 33.48 14.39 -18.14
N LYS A 362 33.77 14.98 -16.99
CA LYS A 362 34.28 16.37 -16.90
C LYS A 362 35.79 16.48 -17.20
N GLY A 363 36.51 15.36 -17.24
CA GLY A 363 37.96 15.31 -17.42
C GLY A 363 38.75 15.48 -16.12
N GLU A 364 38.12 15.32 -14.97
CA GLU A 364 38.78 15.37 -13.67
C GLU A 364 39.47 14.04 -13.32
N LYS A 365 40.58 14.12 -12.60
CA LYS A 365 41.30 12.93 -12.10
C LYS A 365 40.55 12.31 -10.89
N GLY A 366 40.77 11.02 -10.67
CA GLY A 366 40.28 10.32 -9.48
C GLY A 366 38.89 9.70 -9.61
N GLY A 367 38.18 9.92 -10.72
CA GLY A 367 36.82 9.37 -10.89
C GLY A 367 36.76 7.85 -10.86
N SER A 368 37.78 7.14 -11.42
CA SER A 368 37.86 5.68 -11.32
C SER A 368 38.01 5.21 -9.85
N ASN A 369 38.74 5.95 -9.02
CA ASN A 369 38.94 5.59 -7.60
C ASN A 369 37.60 5.70 -6.82
N ASP A 370 36.76 6.69 -7.15
CA ASP A 370 35.44 6.82 -6.53
C ASP A 370 34.55 5.62 -6.89
N ILE A 371 34.60 5.16 -8.16
CA ILE A 371 33.86 3.97 -8.60
C ILE A 371 34.39 2.70 -7.92
N GLU A 372 35.73 2.53 -7.83
CA GLU A 372 36.33 1.40 -7.13
C GLU A 372 35.97 1.40 -5.64
N ARG A 373 35.88 2.58 -5.01
CA ARG A 373 35.40 2.70 -3.64
C ARG A 373 33.93 2.26 -3.53
N ALA A 374 33.07 2.60 -4.49
CA ALA A 374 31.69 2.13 -4.54
C ALA A 374 31.63 0.60 -4.63
N ILE A 375 32.46 -0.04 -5.48
CA ILE A 375 32.56 -1.50 -5.59
C ILE A 375 32.99 -2.15 -4.26
N LYS A 376 33.96 -1.53 -3.55
CA LYS A 376 34.37 -2.05 -2.25
C LYS A 376 33.35 -1.94 -1.15
N LEU A 377 32.47 -0.95 -1.22
CA LEU A 377 31.37 -0.77 -0.25
C LEU A 377 30.22 -1.74 -0.48
N ASP A 378 29.89 -2.02 -1.73
CA ASP A 378 28.85 -2.99 -2.09
C ASP A 378 29.30 -3.83 -3.29
N HIS A 379 29.80 -5.02 -3.00
CA HIS A 379 30.21 -5.96 -4.02
C HIS A 379 29.04 -6.60 -4.79
N ALA A 380 27.81 -6.46 -4.29
CA ALA A 380 26.60 -6.99 -4.94
C ALA A 380 25.94 -5.99 -5.91
N SER A 381 26.32 -4.71 -5.85
CA SER A 381 25.79 -3.70 -6.77
C SER A 381 26.42 -3.81 -8.16
N ALA A 382 25.57 -3.90 -9.17
CA ALA A 382 25.96 -3.97 -10.57
C ALA A 382 26.31 -2.59 -11.17
N LEU A 383 25.73 -1.51 -10.62
CA LEU A 383 25.89 -0.16 -11.16
C LEU A 383 27.33 0.36 -11.16
N PRO A 384 28.14 0.20 -10.11
CA PRO A 384 29.53 0.63 -10.16
C PRO A 384 30.33 -0.08 -11.26
N HIS A 385 30.05 -1.36 -11.52
CA HIS A 385 30.67 -2.11 -12.62
C HIS A 385 30.27 -1.56 -13.99
N LEU A 386 28.98 -1.20 -14.17
CA LEU A 386 28.52 -0.53 -15.37
C LEU A 386 29.27 0.80 -15.58
N ASN A 387 29.37 1.62 -14.54
CA ASN A 387 30.04 2.90 -14.62
C ASN A 387 31.55 2.75 -14.91
N LEU A 388 32.21 1.76 -14.34
CA LEU A 388 33.61 1.46 -14.62
C LEU A 388 33.80 0.99 -16.08
N ALA A 389 32.89 0.18 -16.60
CA ALA A 389 32.87 -0.23 -17.99
C ALA A 389 32.75 0.98 -18.93
N ILE A 390 31.84 1.92 -18.62
CA ILE A 390 31.68 3.15 -19.38
C ILE A 390 33.00 3.96 -19.36
N VAL A 391 33.63 4.11 -18.20
CA VAL A 391 34.92 4.81 -18.07
C VAL A 391 36.00 4.16 -18.95
N TYR A 392 36.19 2.84 -18.89
CA TYR A 392 37.15 2.13 -19.73
C TYR A 392 36.82 2.23 -21.22
N SER A 393 35.54 2.27 -21.59
CA SER A 393 35.12 2.40 -22.98
C SER A 393 35.49 3.75 -23.62
N GLN A 394 35.74 4.79 -22.80
CA GLN A 394 36.20 6.13 -23.27
C GLN A 394 37.69 6.14 -23.65
N SER A 395 38.45 5.15 -23.23
CA SER A 395 39.90 5.07 -23.53
C SER A 395 40.12 4.78 -25.02
N LYS A 396 41.33 5.13 -25.52
CA LYS A 396 41.81 4.75 -26.83
C LYS A 396 42.59 3.41 -26.83
N SER A 397 42.76 2.81 -25.67
CA SER A 397 43.56 1.61 -25.46
C SER A 397 42.73 0.35 -25.68
N LYS A 398 43.20 -0.58 -26.53
CA LYS A 398 42.58 -1.91 -26.70
C LYS A 398 42.54 -2.70 -25.38
N LYS A 399 43.54 -2.49 -24.49
CA LYS A 399 43.56 -3.11 -23.14
C LYS A 399 42.38 -2.62 -22.31
N ASP A 400 42.06 -1.33 -22.36
CA ASP A 400 40.95 -0.78 -21.59
C ASP A 400 39.59 -1.19 -22.21
N TRP A 401 39.48 -1.34 -23.53
CA TRP A 401 38.28 -1.90 -24.16
C TRP A 401 38.04 -3.36 -23.75
N SER A 402 39.11 -4.16 -23.51
CA SER A 402 38.95 -5.51 -22.95
C SER A 402 38.40 -5.45 -21.52
N ARG A 403 38.94 -4.55 -20.69
CA ARG A 403 38.42 -4.32 -19.32
C ARG A 403 36.97 -3.83 -19.36
N ALA A 404 36.63 -2.91 -20.27
CA ALA A 404 35.25 -2.45 -20.44
C ALA A 404 34.31 -3.62 -20.78
N GLU A 405 34.71 -4.52 -21.68
CA GLU A 405 33.95 -5.71 -22.04
C GLU A 405 33.70 -6.60 -20.82
N ASP A 406 34.73 -6.87 -20.01
CA ASP A 406 34.62 -7.71 -18.82
C ASP A 406 33.70 -7.07 -17.77
N GLU A 407 33.84 -5.76 -17.54
CA GLU A 407 33.00 -5.04 -16.58
C GLU A 407 31.53 -4.92 -17.06
N PHE A 408 31.26 -4.73 -18.36
CA PHE A 408 29.89 -4.79 -18.89
C PHE A 408 29.26 -6.16 -18.69
N LYS A 409 29.96 -7.26 -19.03
CA LYS A 409 29.47 -8.63 -18.83
C LYS A 409 29.17 -8.88 -17.34
N LYS A 410 30.05 -8.43 -16.44
CA LYS A 410 29.87 -8.54 -15.00
C LYS A 410 28.64 -7.77 -14.54
N ALA A 411 28.50 -6.51 -14.94
CA ALA A 411 27.35 -5.68 -14.59
C ALA A 411 26.03 -6.32 -15.05
N ILE A 412 25.96 -6.82 -16.28
CA ILE A 412 24.77 -7.47 -16.83
C ILE A 412 24.42 -8.74 -16.03
N SER A 413 25.43 -9.57 -15.73
CA SER A 413 25.21 -10.83 -14.99
C SER A 413 24.76 -10.61 -13.54
N MET A 414 25.14 -9.50 -12.92
CA MET A 414 24.75 -9.12 -11.57
C MET A 414 23.35 -8.48 -11.52
N ASN A 415 22.94 -7.74 -12.55
CA ASN A 415 21.65 -7.05 -12.63
C ASN A 415 20.53 -7.93 -13.15
N THR A 416 20.31 -9.09 -12.56
CA THR A 416 19.39 -10.14 -13.05
C THR A 416 17.93 -9.70 -13.15
N GLN A 417 17.51 -8.73 -12.34
CA GLN A 417 16.14 -8.22 -12.30
C GLN A 417 15.96 -6.86 -13.01
N ASN A 418 16.97 -6.38 -13.73
CA ASN A 418 16.96 -5.05 -14.36
C ASN A 418 16.66 -3.86 -13.41
N ILE A 419 16.91 -4.01 -12.11
CA ILE A 419 16.50 -3.02 -11.10
C ILE A 419 17.48 -1.85 -11.03
N GLU A 420 18.79 -2.10 -11.20
CA GLU A 420 19.79 -1.04 -11.09
C GLU A 420 19.91 -0.21 -12.36
N PHE A 421 19.77 -0.84 -13.50
CA PHE A 421 19.78 -0.23 -14.82
C PHE A 421 19.13 -1.14 -15.86
N GLN A 422 18.87 -0.61 -17.05
CA GLN A 422 18.35 -1.41 -18.15
C GLN A 422 19.47 -2.24 -18.79
N ASN A 423 19.43 -3.57 -18.70
CA ASN A 423 20.42 -4.46 -19.29
C ASN A 423 20.58 -4.23 -20.78
N SER A 424 19.50 -3.94 -21.50
CA SER A 424 19.54 -3.62 -22.95
C SER A 424 20.44 -2.43 -23.28
N THR A 425 20.56 -1.45 -22.39
CA THR A 425 21.50 -0.33 -22.54
C THR A 425 22.94 -0.79 -22.39
N ALA A 426 23.23 -1.61 -21.37
CA ALA A 426 24.57 -2.15 -21.14
C ALA A 426 25.00 -3.10 -22.27
N GLU A 427 24.09 -3.95 -22.78
CA GLU A 427 24.29 -4.85 -23.91
C GLU A 427 24.64 -4.09 -25.19
N ARG A 428 23.93 -2.98 -25.46
CA ARG A 428 24.25 -2.13 -26.62
C ARG A 428 25.63 -1.51 -26.50
N LEU A 429 25.99 -0.95 -25.32
CA LEU A 429 27.31 -0.38 -25.09
C LEU A 429 28.42 -1.45 -25.18
N LEU A 430 28.17 -2.65 -24.68
CA LEU A 430 29.04 -3.81 -24.83
C LEU A 430 29.28 -4.15 -26.31
N ALA A 431 28.22 -4.20 -27.12
CA ALA A 431 28.34 -4.47 -28.55
C ALA A 431 29.17 -3.41 -29.30
N GLU A 432 29.06 -2.13 -28.88
CA GLU A 432 29.89 -1.03 -29.44
C GLU A 432 31.38 -1.22 -29.09
N VAL A 433 31.68 -1.60 -27.85
CA VAL A 433 33.08 -1.87 -27.44
C VAL A 433 33.65 -3.06 -28.21
N GLN A 434 32.86 -4.14 -28.39
CA GLN A 434 33.29 -5.30 -29.16
C GLN A 434 33.59 -4.99 -30.64
N LYS A 435 32.81 -4.08 -31.25
CA LYS A 435 33.07 -3.60 -32.62
C LYS A 435 34.39 -2.84 -32.71
N ARG A 436 34.75 -2.05 -31.69
CA ARG A 436 36.00 -1.27 -31.67
C ARG A 436 37.25 -2.14 -31.44
N LYS A 437 37.10 -3.29 -30.80
CA LYS A 437 38.21 -4.24 -30.58
C LYS A 437 38.64 -4.96 -31.85
N LYS A 438 37.70 -5.18 -32.78
CA LYS A 438 37.96 -5.76 -34.10
C LYS A 438 38.70 -4.78 -34.99
#